data_78892bd590354e6c16d35af45e648f4a
#
_entry.id   78892bd590354e6c16d35af45e648f4a
#
_cell.length_a   1.000
_cell.length_b   1.000
_cell.length_c   1.000
_cell.angle_alpha   90.00
_cell.angle_beta   90.00
_cell.angle_gamma   90.00
#
_symmetry.space_group_name_H-M   'P 1'
#
loop_
_entity.id
_entity.type
_entity.pdbx_description
1 polymer ?
#
loop_
_entity_poly.entity_id
_entity_poly.type
_entity_poly.pdbx_seq_one_letter_code
_entity_poly.pdbx_strand_id
1 'polypeptide(L)'
;MLGELLKEGEAVEEGRALFVQIAEHVEASVLDGALAEGERAPSTNELAAFHRINPATAAKGVNLLVDRGILIKRRGLGMFVAEGAREVLRAERRQQFADHYLDPMLTEARAVGLTTEAVIEMIRSRADR
;
A
#
# COMPACT_ATOMS: atom_id res chain seq x y z
N MET A 1 19.12 -19.02 -6.14
CA MET A 1 18.24 -20.11 -5.67
C MET A 1 17.00 -19.59 -4.97
N LEU A 2 17.13 -18.92 -3.86
CA LEU A 2 15.97 -18.33 -3.17
C LEU A 2 15.23 -17.32 -4.05
N GLY A 3 15.97 -16.51 -4.79
CA GLY A 3 15.38 -15.54 -5.71
C GLY A 3 14.59 -16.17 -6.85
N GLU A 4 15.00 -17.35 -7.31
CA GLU A 4 14.28 -18.07 -8.36
C GLU A 4 12.99 -18.68 -7.81
N LEU A 5 13.02 -19.19 -6.59
CA LEU A 5 11.83 -19.71 -5.93
C LEU A 5 10.81 -18.61 -5.70
N LEU A 6 11.26 -17.43 -5.31
CA LEU A 6 10.39 -16.27 -5.14
C LEU A 6 9.79 -15.83 -6.47
N LYS A 7 10.58 -15.85 -7.55
CA LYS A 7 10.10 -15.54 -8.90
C LYS A 7 9.05 -16.53 -9.37
N GLU A 8 9.26 -17.81 -9.12
CA GLU A 8 8.29 -18.84 -9.48
C GLU A 8 6.98 -18.67 -8.72
N GLY A 9 7.06 -18.37 -7.42
CA GLY A 9 5.90 -18.08 -6.60
C GLY A 9 5.17 -16.83 -7.08
N GLU A 10 5.91 -15.79 -7.45
CA GLU A 10 5.36 -14.57 -8.01
C GLU A 10 4.70 -14.83 -9.37
N ALA A 11 5.31 -15.66 -10.23
CA ALA A 11 4.76 -15.98 -11.54
C ALA A 11 3.40 -16.68 -11.42
N VAL A 12 3.24 -17.62 -10.47
CA VAL A 12 1.98 -18.32 -10.23
C VAL A 12 0.90 -17.37 -9.72
N GLU A 13 1.28 -16.42 -8.88
CA GLU A 13 0.38 -15.44 -8.27
C GLU A 13 0.43 -14.08 -8.99
N GLU A 14 1.12 -13.99 -10.11
CA GLU A 14 1.46 -12.74 -10.76
C GLU A 14 0.26 -11.85 -11.04
N GLY A 15 -0.81 -12.37 -11.62
CA GLY A 15 -1.99 -11.59 -11.93
C GLY A 15 -2.61 -10.97 -10.68
N ARG A 16 -2.64 -11.73 -9.58
CA ARG A 16 -3.16 -11.27 -8.30
C ARG A 16 -2.20 -10.27 -7.64
N ALA A 17 -0.92 -10.61 -7.61
CA ALA A 17 0.10 -9.73 -7.03
C ALA A 17 0.18 -8.40 -7.77
N LEU A 18 0.08 -8.41 -9.09
CA LEU A 18 0.15 -7.19 -9.90
C LEU A 18 -1.01 -6.24 -9.62
N PHE A 19 -2.24 -6.72 -9.57
CA PHE A 19 -3.36 -5.81 -9.32
C PHE A 19 -3.33 -5.24 -7.90
N VAL A 20 -2.84 -5.99 -6.92
CA VAL A 20 -2.63 -5.49 -5.56
C VAL A 20 -1.56 -4.41 -5.55
N GLN A 21 -0.45 -4.62 -6.27
CA GLN A 21 0.61 -3.62 -6.40
C GLN A 21 0.11 -2.32 -7.03
N ILE A 22 -0.75 -2.42 -8.03
CA ILE A 22 -1.36 -1.25 -8.65
C ILE A 22 -2.20 -0.49 -7.64
N ALA A 23 -3.04 -1.19 -6.88
CA ALA A 23 -3.86 -0.58 -5.83
C ALA A 23 -2.98 0.10 -4.78
N GLU A 24 -1.92 -0.57 -4.32
CA GLU A 24 -0.99 -0.03 -3.33
C GLU A 24 -0.25 1.20 -3.85
N HIS A 25 0.11 1.22 -5.13
CA HIS A 25 0.77 2.36 -5.75
C HIS A 25 -0.14 3.60 -5.69
N VAL A 26 -1.40 3.45 -6.05
CA VAL A 26 -2.37 4.55 -5.99
C VAL A 26 -2.60 4.99 -4.54
N GLU A 27 -2.74 4.03 -3.62
CA GLU A 27 -2.90 4.31 -2.19
C GLU A 27 -1.72 5.11 -1.64
N ALA A 28 -0.50 4.74 -2.00
CA ALA A 28 0.70 5.45 -1.57
C ALA A 28 0.69 6.91 -2.04
N SER A 29 0.23 7.15 -3.27
CA SER A 29 0.12 8.51 -3.81
C SER A 29 -0.92 9.34 -3.07
N VAL A 30 -2.01 8.71 -2.62
CA VAL A 30 -3.02 9.39 -1.80
C VAL A 30 -2.47 9.68 -0.41
N LEU A 31 -1.77 8.73 0.18
CA LEU A 31 -1.19 8.88 1.52
C LEU A 31 -0.16 9.99 1.59
N ASP A 32 0.73 10.07 0.59
CA ASP A 32 1.80 11.08 0.60
C ASP A 32 1.33 12.46 0.11
N GLY A 33 0.10 12.56 -0.36
CA GLY A 33 -0.48 13.81 -0.83
C GLY A 33 -0.20 14.14 -2.29
N ALA A 34 0.54 13.30 -3.00
CA ALA A 34 0.79 13.51 -4.44
C ALA A 34 -0.51 13.46 -5.24
N LEU A 35 -1.47 12.69 -4.77
CA LEU A 35 -2.80 12.59 -5.36
C LEU A 35 -3.82 13.03 -4.31
N ALA A 36 -4.33 14.24 -4.45
CA ALA A 36 -5.21 14.86 -3.45
C ALA A 36 -6.66 14.36 -3.57
N GLU A 37 -7.40 14.47 -2.47
CA GLU A 37 -8.82 14.16 -2.47
C GLU A 37 -9.55 15.07 -3.46
N GLY A 38 -10.48 14.50 -4.23
CA GLY A 38 -11.18 15.21 -5.28
C GLY A 38 -10.44 15.29 -6.60
N GLU A 39 -9.16 14.96 -6.61
CA GLU A 39 -8.33 14.98 -7.80
C GLU A 39 -8.58 13.74 -8.66
N ARG A 40 -8.44 13.90 -9.97
CA ARG A 40 -8.61 12.80 -10.90
C ARG A 40 -7.44 11.82 -10.76
N ALA A 41 -7.77 10.56 -10.51
CA ALA A 41 -6.78 9.49 -10.44
C ALA A 41 -6.39 9.05 -11.85
N PRO A 42 -5.21 8.42 -12.03
CA PRO A 42 -4.85 7.83 -13.31
C PRO A 42 -5.90 6.82 -13.78
N SER A 43 -6.17 6.82 -15.08
CA SER A 43 -7.12 5.87 -15.66
C SER A 43 -6.54 4.45 -15.67
N THR A 44 -7.42 3.46 -15.83
CA THR A 44 -7.00 2.07 -16.01
C THR A 44 -5.99 1.93 -17.15
N ASN A 45 -6.23 2.59 -18.28
CA ASN A 45 -5.33 2.52 -19.43
C ASN A 45 -3.99 3.20 -19.15
N GLU A 46 -4.00 4.33 -18.45
CA GLU A 46 -2.77 5.01 -18.06
C GLU A 46 -1.93 4.15 -17.12
N LEU A 47 -2.58 3.52 -16.13
CA LEU A 47 -1.89 2.61 -15.21
C LEU A 47 -1.35 1.37 -15.92
N ALA A 48 -2.13 0.81 -16.83
CA ALA A 48 -1.69 -0.35 -17.62
C ALA A 48 -0.46 -0.01 -18.47
N ALA A 49 -0.46 1.14 -19.11
CA ALA A 49 0.68 1.60 -19.93
C ALA A 49 1.91 1.89 -19.07
N PHE A 50 1.72 2.58 -17.94
CA PHE A 50 2.83 2.95 -17.04
C PHE A 50 3.50 1.70 -16.45
N HIS A 51 2.73 0.74 -16.01
CA HIS A 51 3.25 -0.48 -15.38
C HIS A 51 3.54 -1.60 -16.37
N ARG A 52 3.21 -1.41 -17.65
CA ARG A 52 3.39 -2.40 -18.72
C ARG A 52 2.68 -3.72 -18.40
N ILE A 53 1.43 -3.61 -18.01
CA ILE A 53 0.61 -4.75 -17.66
C ILE A 53 -0.68 -4.79 -18.47
N ASN A 54 -1.38 -5.91 -18.39
CA ASN A 54 -2.67 -6.09 -19.04
C ASN A 54 -3.69 -5.10 -18.46
N PRO A 55 -4.45 -4.38 -19.31
CA PRO A 55 -5.50 -3.48 -18.85
C PRO A 55 -6.53 -4.12 -17.92
N ALA A 56 -6.85 -5.40 -18.11
CA ALA A 56 -7.76 -6.12 -17.23
C ALA A 56 -7.20 -6.24 -15.80
N THR A 57 -5.89 -6.43 -15.66
CA THR A 57 -5.21 -6.48 -14.36
C THR A 57 -5.23 -5.11 -13.70
N ALA A 58 -4.96 -4.06 -14.47
CA ALA A 58 -5.03 -2.69 -13.95
C ALA A 58 -6.46 -2.36 -13.50
N ALA A 59 -7.47 -2.79 -14.27
CA ALA A 59 -8.88 -2.59 -13.91
C ALA A 59 -9.24 -3.24 -12.59
N LYS A 60 -8.72 -4.45 -12.31
CA LYS A 60 -8.94 -5.12 -11.03
C LYS A 60 -8.40 -4.29 -9.87
N GLY A 61 -7.22 -3.71 -10.01
CA GLY A 61 -6.62 -2.85 -8.99
C GLY A 61 -7.45 -1.61 -8.74
N VAL A 62 -7.88 -0.94 -9.80
CA VAL A 62 -8.72 0.25 -9.71
C VAL A 62 -10.08 -0.09 -9.08
N ASN A 63 -10.71 -1.18 -9.51
CA ASN A 63 -12.00 -1.62 -8.97
C ASN A 63 -11.92 -1.97 -7.49
N LEU A 64 -10.81 -2.54 -7.05
CA LEU A 64 -10.58 -2.81 -5.63
C LEU A 64 -10.66 -1.51 -4.82
N LEU A 65 -10.05 -0.44 -5.33
CA LEU A 65 -10.06 0.86 -4.66
C LEU A 65 -11.45 1.51 -4.69
N VAL A 66 -12.19 1.31 -5.77
CA VAL A 66 -13.59 1.77 -5.86
C VAL A 66 -14.46 1.05 -4.83
N ASP A 67 -14.30 -0.27 -4.73
CA ASP A 67 -15.07 -1.09 -3.78
C ASP A 67 -14.77 -0.69 -2.33
N ARG A 68 -13.55 -0.27 -2.05
CA ARG A 68 -13.13 0.18 -0.72
C ARG A 68 -13.48 1.64 -0.44
N GLY A 69 -14.06 2.35 -1.40
CA GLY A 69 -14.41 3.76 -1.24
C GLY A 69 -13.25 4.73 -1.30
N ILE A 70 -12.09 4.30 -1.77
CA ILE A 70 -10.90 5.15 -1.94
C ILE A 70 -11.02 5.98 -3.22
N LEU A 71 -11.52 5.35 -4.29
CA LEU A 71 -11.78 6.02 -5.55
C LEU A 71 -13.27 6.04 -5.83
N ILE A 72 -13.72 7.09 -6.52
CA ILE A 72 -15.10 7.23 -6.98
C ILE A 72 -15.08 7.28 -8.50
N LYS A 73 -15.93 6.48 -9.13
CA LYS A 73 -16.11 6.53 -10.57
C LYS A 73 -17.15 7.61 -10.90
N ARG A 74 -16.76 8.57 -11.74
CA ARG A 74 -17.68 9.55 -12.29
C ARG A 74 -17.86 9.27 -13.77
N ARG A 75 -19.06 8.87 -14.14
CA ARG A 75 -19.39 8.44 -15.49
C ARG A 75 -19.02 9.51 -16.52
N GLY A 76 -18.22 9.09 -17.53
CA GLY A 76 -17.75 9.99 -18.57
C GLY A 76 -16.61 10.90 -18.19
N LEU A 77 -16.24 10.95 -16.91
CA LEU A 77 -15.19 11.84 -16.40
C LEU A 77 -13.96 11.11 -15.90
N GLY A 78 -14.10 9.87 -15.46
CA GLY A 78 -12.98 9.05 -14.96
C GLY A 78 -13.12 8.69 -13.49
N MET A 79 -11.99 8.37 -12.90
CA MET A 79 -11.89 8.01 -11.48
C MET A 79 -11.33 9.20 -10.70
N PHE A 80 -11.88 9.42 -9.51
CA PHE A 80 -11.47 10.53 -8.64
C PHE A 80 -11.21 10.01 -7.24
N VAL A 81 -10.29 10.65 -6.53
CA VAL A 81 -10.00 10.29 -5.14
C VAL A 81 -11.19 10.73 -4.28
N ALA A 82 -11.73 9.81 -3.51
CA ALA A 82 -12.88 10.08 -2.65
C ALA A 82 -12.50 11.03 -1.52
N GLU A 83 -13.46 11.87 -1.12
CA GLU A 83 -13.30 12.70 0.07
C GLU A 83 -13.17 11.79 1.28
N GLY A 84 -12.20 12.06 2.15
CA GLY A 84 -11.90 11.23 3.32
C GLY A 84 -11.00 10.02 3.05
N ALA A 85 -10.64 9.76 1.80
CA ALA A 85 -9.84 8.60 1.42
C ALA A 85 -8.50 8.55 2.15
N ARG A 86 -7.83 9.68 2.31
CA ARG A 86 -6.53 9.75 2.97
C ARG A 86 -6.60 9.28 4.42
N GLU A 87 -7.62 9.72 5.15
CA GLU A 87 -7.77 9.30 6.56
C GLU A 87 -8.15 7.84 6.69
N VAL A 88 -8.98 7.31 5.79
CA VAL A 88 -9.27 5.87 5.74
C VAL A 88 -7.98 5.07 5.58
N LEU A 89 -7.15 5.47 4.63
CA LEU A 89 -5.87 4.79 4.37
C LEU A 89 -4.90 4.94 5.55
N ARG A 90 -4.86 6.11 6.17
CA ARG A 90 -4.03 6.33 7.35
C ARG A 90 -4.44 5.42 8.51
N ALA A 91 -5.75 5.30 8.76
CA ALA A 91 -6.25 4.45 9.83
C ALA A 91 -5.88 2.98 9.61
N GLU A 92 -6.05 2.50 8.37
CA GLU A 92 -5.64 1.14 7.99
C GLU A 92 -4.14 0.92 8.16
N ARG A 93 -3.31 1.89 7.74
CA ARG A 93 -1.86 1.80 7.87
C ARG A 93 -1.39 1.84 9.31
N ARG A 94 -2.07 2.61 10.17
CA ARG A 94 -1.77 2.61 11.61
C ARG A 94 -1.97 1.24 12.22
N GLN A 95 -3.05 0.55 11.84
CA GLN A 95 -3.31 -0.79 12.32
C GLN A 95 -2.26 -1.77 11.81
N GLN A 96 -1.93 -1.70 10.53
CA GLN A 96 -0.89 -2.52 9.93
C GLN A 96 0.48 -2.25 10.54
N PHE A 97 0.74 -1.01 10.91
CA PHE A 97 1.99 -0.62 11.55
C PHE A 97 2.23 -1.41 12.84
N ALA A 98 1.20 -1.51 13.69
CA ALA A 98 1.32 -2.27 14.93
C ALA A 98 1.58 -3.75 14.64
N ASP A 99 0.82 -4.34 13.73
CA ASP A 99 0.92 -5.78 13.44
C ASP A 99 2.19 -6.15 12.70
N HIS A 100 2.61 -5.35 11.73
CA HIS A 100 3.71 -5.69 10.84
C HIS A 100 5.08 -5.21 11.31
N TYR A 101 5.12 -4.19 12.17
CA TYR A 101 6.39 -3.63 12.62
C TYR A 101 6.55 -3.67 14.13
N LEU A 102 5.55 -3.24 14.87
CA LEU A 102 5.67 -3.12 16.32
C LEU A 102 5.72 -4.49 17.00
N ASP A 103 4.77 -5.37 16.69
CA ASP A 103 4.73 -6.69 17.31
C ASP A 103 5.96 -7.54 16.97
N PRO A 104 6.39 -7.63 15.70
CA PRO A 104 7.63 -8.34 15.37
C PRO A 104 8.87 -7.71 16.03
N MET A 105 8.92 -6.40 16.12
CA MET A 105 10.02 -5.69 16.78
C MET A 105 10.11 -6.10 18.26
N LEU A 106 8.98 -6.13 18.96
CA LEU A 106 8.95 -6.49 20.37
C LEU A 106 9.31 -7.98 20.57
N THR A 107 8.89 -8.84 19.65
CA THR A 107 9.27 -10.26 19.68
C THR A 107 10.77 -10.41 19.55
N GLU A 108 11.37 -9.73 18.58
CA GLU A 108 12.82 -9.77 18.36
C GLU A 108 13.58 -9.16 19.54
N ALA A 109 13.09 -8.07 20.10
CA ALA A 109 13.70 -7.43 21.25
C ALA A 109 13.82 -8.40 22.43
N ARG A 110 12.77 -9.16 22.70
CA ARG A 110 12.80 -10.19 23.75
C ARG A 110 13.81 -11.28 23.46
N ALA A 111 13.89 -11.71 22.20
CA ALA A 111 14.82 -12.74 21.79
C ALA A 111 16.28 -12.36 22.02
N VAL A 112 16.60 -11.07 21.86
CA VAL A 112 17.97 -10.56 22.04
C VAL A 112 18.21 -9.92 23.42
N GLY A 113 17.27 -10.09 24.34
CA GLY A 113 17.42 -9.63 25.73
C GLY A 113 17.21 -8.15 25.96
N LEU A 114 16.54 -7.47 25.04
CA LEU A 114 16.21 -6.05 25.22
C LEU A 114 14.90 -5.91 26.00
N THR A 115 14.90 -5.04 27.01
CA THR A 115 13.69 -4.66 27.74
C THR A 115 12.89 -3.66 26.93
N THR A 116 11.61 -3.51 27.28
CA THR A 116 10.76 -2.48 26.66
C THR A 116 11.37 -1.10 26.84
N GLU A 117 11.88 -0.80 28.03
CA GLU A 117 12.52 0.48 28.33
C GLU A 117 13.74 0.72 27.47
N ALA A 118 14.55 -0.30 27.25
CA ALA A 118 15.72 -0.20 26.37
C ALA A 118 15.29 0.09 24.93
N VAL A 119 14.24 -0.57 24.45
CA VAL A 119 13.70 -0.32 23.10
C VAL A 119 13.20 1.11 22.97
N ILE A 120 12.48 1.62 23.97
CA ILE A 120 11.98 2.99 23.98
C ILE A 120 13.16 3.98 23.89
N GLU A 121 14.22 3.75 24.65
CA GLU A 121 15.40 4.60 24.62
C GLU A 121 16.09 4.58 23.25
N MET A 122 16.18 3.40 22.64
CA MET A 122 16.72 3.27 21.28
C MET A 122 15.91 4.06 20.28
N ILE A 123 14.56 4.01 20.39
CA ILE A 123 13.68 4.76 19.51
C ILE A 123 13.91 6.26 19.66
N ARG A 124 13.96 6.75 20.90
CA ARG A 124 14.19 8.18 21.19
C ARG A 124 15.52 8.65 20.60
N SER A 125 16.55 7.87 20.80
CA SER A 125 17.89 8.20 20.29
C SER A 125 17.93 8.29 18.77
N ARG A 126 17.22 7.38 18.08
CA ARG A 126 17.18 7.37 16.62
C ARG A 126 16.26 8.46 16.06
N ALA A 127 15.15 8.72 16.72
CA ALA A 127 14.18 9.72 16.28
C ALA A 127 14.77 11.15 16.35
N ASP A 128 15.72 11.38 17.25
CA ASP A 128 16.35 12.68 17.44
C ASP A 128 17.52 12.96 16.48
N ARG A 129 17.80 12.04 15.56
CA ARG A 129 18.87 12.22 14.57
C ARG A 129 18.50 13.18 13.43
#